data_5f88c20f8eeb45a2b22ef883939647d9
#
_entry.id   5f88c20f8eeb45a2b22ef883939647d9
#
_cell.length_a   1.000
_cell.length_b   1.000
_cell.length_c   1.000
_cell.angle_alpha   90.00
_cell.angle_beta   90.00
_cell.angle_gamma   90.00
#
_symmetry.space_group_name_H-M   'P 1'
#
loop_
_entity.id
_entity.type
_entity.pdbx_description
1 polymer ?
#
loop_
_entity_poly.entity_id
_entity_poly.type
_entity_poly.pdbx_seq_one_letter_code
_entity_poly.pdbx_strand_id
1 'polypeptide(L)'
;MPKANEHMVVVGGTSGIGLPLAKAAHALGCKLTVAGRGAARAAEIAKSIGPGVTGAHLELDDAASIRAALAEGPPIDHLVLVPIDQLATSVKDFKLAEANKALHVKLTGYVEVVHTVLPRLKPTSAIVLFGGLAKARPYMNSTMITIANAGIVGVMNTLAVELAPIRVNSVSPGMVGDSPKWEAAASKGAKPFIDAMTAKTPAKHLATVSDIIDAVFFLLDNRSVNGHDLAVDGGFQLV
;
A
#
# COMPACT_ATOMS: atom_id res chain seq x y z
N MET A 1 -13.16 -11.01 5.40
CA MET A 1 -12.86 -9.80 6.20
C MET A 1 -11.94 -10.20 7.34
N PRO A 2 -10.88 -9.42 7.64
CA PRO A 2 -10.06 -9.63 8.84
C PRO A 2 -10.94 -9.74 10.08
N LYS A 3 -10.50 -10.53 11.08
CA LYS A 3 -11.33 -10.89 12.23
C LYS A 3 -10.90 -10.13 13.49
N ALA A 4 -11.81 -10.01 14.43
CA ALA A 4 -11.49 -9.45 15.73
C ALA A 4 -10.32 -10.19 16.39
N ASN A 5 -9.44 -9.42 17.05
CA ASN A 5 -8.19 -9.87 17.68
C ASN A 5 -7.06 -10.33 16.74
N GLU A 6 -7.26 -10.40 15.41
CA GLU A 6 -6.14 -10.57 14.50
C GLU A 6 -5.25 -9.32 14.52
N HIS A 7 -3.94 -9.52 14.45
CA HIS A 7 -2.97 -8.42 14.43
C HIS A 7 -2.60 -8.03 13.00
N MET A 8 -2.90 -6.80 12.64
CA MET A 8 -2.55 -6.22 11.35
C MET A 8 -1.47 -5.16 11.49
N VAL A 9 -0.42 -5.28 10.69
CA VAL A 9 0.61 -4.24 10.54
C VAL A 9 0.36 -3.48 9.24
N VAL A 10 0.19 -2.15 9.33
CA VAL A 10 -0.02 -1.28 8.17
C VAL A 10 1.16 -0.32 8.05
N VAL A 11 2.10 -0.62 7.16
CA VAL A 11 3.16 0.32 6.81
C VAL A 11 2.58 1.38 5.87
N GLY A 12 2.76 2.65 6.23
CA GLY A 12 2.05 3.77 5.60
C GLY A 12 0.67 4.04 6.20
N GLY A 13 0.35 3.44 7.36
CA GLY A 13 -0.93 3.59 8.07
C GLY A 13 -1.17 4.96 8.71
N THR A 14 -0.21 5.89 8.62
CA THR A 14 -0.30 7.22 9.24
C THR A 14 -0.86 8.32 8.32
N SER A 15 -1.14 8.00 7.05
CA SER A 15 -1.63 8.97 6.06
C SER A 15 -2.22 8.29 4.82
N GLY A 16 -2.71 9.09 3.87
CA GLY A 16 -3.20 8.60 2.57
C GLY A 16 -4.26 7.52 2.72
N ILE A 17 -4.21 6.50 1.87
CA ILE A 17 -5.14 5.35 1.89
C ILE A 17 -4.88 4.43 3.11
N GLY A 18 -3.65 4.38 3.62
CA GLY A 18 -3.30 3.52 4.74
C GLY A 18 -4.00 3.90 6.05
N LEU A 19 -4.26 5.19 6.27
CA LEU A 19 -4.95 5.64 7.48
C LEU A 19 -6.43 5.20 7.53
N PRO A 20 -7.28 5.44 6.52
CA PRO A 20 -8.64 4.90 6.52
C PRO A 20 -8.67 3.36 6.52
N LEU A 21 -7.73 2.68 5.87
CA LEU A 21 -7.59 1.23 5.96
C LEU A 21 -7.36 0.77 7.42
N ALA A 22 -6.43 1.42 8.14
CA ALA A 22 -6.16 1.11 9.54
C ALA A 22 -7.41 1.36 10.42
N LYS A 23 -8.13 2.47 10.21
CA LYS A 23 -9.39 2.76 10.91
C LYS A 23 -10.46 1.70 10.65
N ALA A 24 -10.61 1.27 9.39
CA ALA A 24 -11.57 0.22 9.03
C ALA A 24 -11.21 -1.12 9.68
N ALA A 25 -9.93 -1.50 9.71
CA ALA A 25 -9.47 -2.72 10.38
C ALA A 25 -9.69 -2.64 11.91
N HIS A 26 -9.45 -1.47 12.53
CA HIS A 26 -9.76 -1.26 13.95
C HIS A 26 -11.26 -1.41 14.25
N ALA A 27 -12.11 -0.87 13.39
CA ALA A 27 -13.57 -1.01 13.52
C ALA A 27 -14.06 -2.47 13.45
N LEU A 28 -13.29 -3.35 12.78
CA LEU A 28 -13.52 -4.81 12.77
C LEU A 28 -12.97 -5.51 14.03
N GLY A 29 -12.34 -4.78 14.94
CA GLY A 29 -11.77 -5.32 16.17
C GLY A 29 -10.33 -5.86 16.02
N CYS A 30 -9.63 -5.56 14.95
CA CYS A 30 -8.22 -5.92 14.79
C CYS A 30 -7.32 -5.14 15.76
N LYS A 31 -6.29 -5.81 16.27
CA LYS A 31 -5.13 -5.16 16.88
C LYS A 31 -4.25 -4.58 15.79
N LEU A 32 -3.71 -3.39 15.99
CA LEU A 32 -2.99 -2.71 14.92
C LEU A 32 -1.61 -2.23 15.34
N THR A 33 -0.68 -2.34 14.38
CA THR A 33 0.54 -1.52 14.35
C THR A 33 0.48 -0.64 13.10
N VAL A 34 0.43 0.68 13.28
CA VAL A 34 0.51 1.64 12.17
C VAL A 34 1.91 2.23 12.12
N ALA A 35 2.61 2.01 11.02
CA ALA A 35 3.97 2.49 10.84
C ALA A 35 4.03 3.61 9.80
N GLY A 36 4.89 4.59 10.04
CA GLY A 36 5.10 5.70 9.11
C GLY A 36 6.22 6.63 9.55
N ARG A 37 6.55 7.60 8.70
CA ARG A 37 7.59 8.59 8.93
C ARG A 37 7.22 9.53 10.07
N GLY A 38 8.14 9.76 10.99
CA GLY A 38 7.93 10.65 12.12
C GLY A 38 7.27 9.96 13.35
N ALA A 39 8.07 9.74 14.40
CA ALA A 39 7.66 9.03 15.61
C ALA A 39 6.46 9.71 16.31
N ALA A 40 6.49 11.04 16.49
CA ALA A 40 5.40 11.78 17.13
C ALA A 40 4.08 11.62 16.38
N ARG A 41 4.12 11.73 15.04
CA ARG A 41 2.92 11.54 14.20
C ARG A 41 2.38 10.11 14.27
N ALA A 42 3.24 9.11 14.27
CA ALA A 42 2.81 7.72 14.38
C ALA A 42 2.09 7.45 15.71
N ALA A 43 2.64 7.98 16.81
CA ALA A 43 2.02 7.89 18.15
C ALA A 43 0.67 8.64 18.23
N GLU A 44 0.60 9.85 17.69
CA GLU A 44 -0.64 10.63 17.62
C GLU A 44 -1.74 9.92 16.83
N ILE A 45 -1.40 9.42 15.64
CA ILE A 45 -2.33 8.70 14.79
C ILE A 45 -2.82 7.40 15.46
N ALA A 46 -1.91 6.62 16.06
CA ALA A 46 -2.29 5.43 16.81
C ALA A 46 -3.30 5.75 17.90
N LYS A 47 -3.04 6.79 18.71
CA LYS A 47 -3.97 7.26 19.73
C LYS A 47 -5.31 7.72 19.16
N SER A 48 -5.31 8.38 17.99
CA SER A 48 -6.54 8.86 17.34
C SER A 48 -7.40 7.76 16.76
N ILE A 49 -6.81 6.61 16.38
CA ILE A 49 -7.55 5.44 15.88
C ILE A 49 -8.27 4.76 17.04
N GLY A 50 -7.58 4.51 18.15
CA GLY A 50 -8.22 3.96 19.33
C GLY A 50 -7.32 3.04 20.17
N PRO A 51 -7.91 2.42 21.21
CA PRO A 51 -7.18 1.50 22.09
C PRO A 51 -6.68 0.26 21.33
N GLY A 52 -5.53 -0.28 21.76
CA GLY A 52 -4.93 -1.45 21.12
C GLY A 52 -4.19 -1.17 19.80
N VAL A 53 -4.02 0.11 19.44
CA VAL A 53 -3.24 0.54 18.28
C VAL A 53 -1.87 1.02 18.72
N THR A 54 -0.81 0.49 18.10
CA THR A 54 0.57 0.90 18.32
C THR A 54 1.06 1.73 17.15
N GLY A 55 1.70 2.87 17.42
CA GLY A 55 2.37 3.70 16.41
C GLY A 55 3.87 3.38 16.36
N ALA A 56 4.41 3.16 15.17
CA ALA A 56 5.83 2.90 14.96
C ALA A 56 6.45 3.88 13.97
N HIS A 57 7.65 4.40 14.30
CA HIS A 57 8.45 5.16 13.33
C HIS A 57 9.15 4.21 12.37
N LEU A 58 8.96 4.42 11.06
CA LEU A 58 9.56 3.59 10.04
C LEU A 58 9.90 4.40 8.78
N GLU A 59 11.15 4.34 8.38
CA GLU A 59 11.66 4.84 7.09
C GLU A 59 12.01 3.64 6.19
N LEU A 60 11.38 3.55 5.02
CA LEU A 60 11.55 2.40 4.11
C LEU A 60 12.91 2.37 3.42
N ASP A 61 13.64 3.47 3.42
CA ASP A 61 15.01 3.57 2.90
C ASP A 61 16.08 3.43 3.99
N ASP A 62 15.66 3.02 5.21
CA ASP A 62 16.57 2.76 6.34
C ASP A 62 16.26 1.41 7.00
N ALA A 63 17.10 0.40 6.74
CA ALA A 63 16.95 -0.94 7.31
C ALA A 63 17.03 -0.96 8.84
N ALA A 64 17.79 -0.04 9.47
CA ALA A 64 17.86 0.05 10.93
C ALA A 64 16.51 0.56 11.49
N SER A 65 15.90 1.55 10.85
CA SER A 65 14.57 2.04 11.20
C SER A 65 13.51 0.94 11.06
N ILE A 66 13.55 0.16 9.97
CA ILE A 66 12.62 -0.96 9.75
C ILE A 66 12.75 -1.99 10.88
N ARG A 67 13.96 -2.42 11.20
CA ARG A 67 14.22 -3.39 12.29
C ARG A 67 13.80 -2.86 13.64
N ALA A 68 14.13 -1.62 13.97
CA ALA A 68 13.71 -1.00 15.23
C ALA A 68 12.19 -0.92 15.39
N ALA A 69 11.47 -0.72 14.28
CA ALA A 69 10.01 -0.62 14.28
C ALA A 69 9.30 -1.97 14.35
N LEU A 70 9.84 -3.01 13.70
CA LEU A 70 9.07 -4.22 13.38
C LEU A 70 9.74 -5.56 13.75
N ALA A 71 11.01 -5.62 14.18
CA ALA A 71 11.66 -6.90 14.50
C ALA A 71 10.99 -7.59 15.69
N GLU A 72 10.53 -6.81 16.65
CA GLU A 72 9.92 -7.31 17.88
C GLU A 72 8.41 -7.03 17.92
N GLY A 73 7.66 -7.85 18.66
CA GLY A 73 6.23 -7.67 18.89
C GLY A 73 5.40 -8.93 18.74
N PRO A 74 4.07 -8.84 18.82
CA PRO A 74 3.19 -10.00 18.72
C PRO A 74 3.21 -10.61 17.31
N PRO A 75 2.81 -11.89 17.17
CA PRO A 75 2.62 -12.52 15.86
C PRO A 75 1.72 -11.67 14.95
N ILE A 76 2.01 -11.71 13.66
CA ILE A 76 1.31 -10.92 12.64
C ILE A 76 0.39 -11.82 11.84
N ASP A 77 -0.90 -11.49 11.77
CA ASP A 77 -1.88 -12.14 10.90
C ASP A 77 -1.90 -11.51 9.51
N HIS A 78 -1.79 -10.18 9.46
CA HIS A 78 -1.89 -9.42 8.22
C HIS A 78 -0.81 -8.35 8.14
N LEU A 79 -0.13 -8.28 7.00
CA LEU A 79 0.83 -7.23 6.68
C LEU A 79 0.37 -6.48 5.43
N VAL A 80 0.25 -5.15 5.52
CA VAL A 80 -0.11 -4.30 4.38
C VAL A 80 0.95 -3.24 4.17
N LEU A 81 1.53 -3.20 2.96
CA LEU A 81 2.57 -2.24 2.57
C LEU A 81 1.99 -1.26 1.55
N VAL A 82 1.72 -0.03 2.00
CA VAL A 82 1.01 1.00 1.23
C VAL A 82 1.92 2.03 0.57
N PRO A 83 3.09 2.42 1.15
CA PRO A 83 3.81 3.60 0.70
C PRO A 83 4.30 3.55 -0.74
N ILE A 84 4.27 4.71 -1.39
CA ILE A 84 4.90 4.97 -2.66
C ILE A 84 5.59 6.34 -2.59
N ASP A 85 6.81 6.42 -3.09
CA ASP A 85 7.40 7.71 -3.42
C ASP A 85 6.84 8.14 -4.79
N GLN A 86 6.05 9.21 -4.79
CA GLN A 86 5.39 9.72 -6.00
C GLN A 86 6.31 10.62 -6.80
N LEU A 87 7.52 10.15 -7.09
CA LEU A 87 8.48 10.87 -7.91
C LEU A 87 7.96 10.95 -9.36
N ALA A 88 7.49 12.12 -9.76
CA ALA A 88 7.18 12.41 -11.16
C ALA A 88 8.51 12.57 -11.92
N THR A 89 8.84 11.61 -12.78
CA THR A 89 10.09 11.61 -13.54
C THR A 89 9.86 11.39 -15.01
N SER A 90 10.48 12.24 -15.82
CA SER A 90 10.65 12.07 -17.25
C SER A 90 12.06 11.55 -17.52
N VAL A 91 12.23 10.77 -18.60
CA VAL A 91 13.58 10.41 -19.07
C VAL A 91 14.41 11.65 -19.44
N LYS A 92 13.76 12.75 -19.83
CA LYS A 92 14.43 14.03 -20.16
C LYS A 92 15.06 14.70 -18.94
N ASP A 93 14.44 14.54 -17.76
CA ASP A 93 14.87 15.17 -16.50
C ASP A 93 15.29 14.11 -15.47
N PHE A 94 15.83 12.99 -15.96
CA PHE A 94 16.15 11.83 -15.12
C PHE A 94 17.34 12.13 -14.20
N LYS A 95 17.15 11.82 -12.92
CA LYS A 95 18.20 11.91 -11.89
C LYS A 95 18.34 10.55 -11.19
N LEU A 96 19.45 9.87 -11.42
CA LEU A 96 19.69 8.51 -10.95
C LEU A 96 19.57 8.38 -9.42
N ALA A 97 20.05 9.34 -8.65
CA ALA A 97 19.97 9.29 -7.18
C ALA A 97 18.51 9.33 -6.66
N GLU A 98 17.67 10.20 -7.23
CA GLU A 98 16.25 10.28 -6.89
C GLU A 98 15.49 9.01 -7.33
N ALA A 99 15.83 8.51 -8.52
CA ALA A 99 15.27 7.27 -9.05
C ALA A 99 15.59 6.06 -8.16
N ASN A 100 16.85 5.90 -7.76
CA ASN A 100 17.28 4.83 -6.86
C ASN A 100 16.57 4.91 -5.50
N LYS A 101 16.41 6.11 -4.94
CA LYS A 101 15.65 6.30 -3.69
C LYS A 101 14.20 5.84 -3.83
N ALA A 102 13.53 6.24 -4.91
CA ALA A 102 12.14 5.86 -5.17
C ALA A 102 11.96 4.33 -5.31
N LEU A 103 12.90 3.65 -5.99
CA LEU A 103 12.91 2.19 -6.10
C LEU A 103 13.23 1.52 -4.78
N HIS A 104 14.17 2.08 -4.00
CA HIS A 104 14.50 1.56 -2.68
C HIS A 104 13.26 1.57 -1.77
N VAL A 105 12.59 2.70 -1.65
CA VAL A 105 11.36 2.82 -0.84
C VAL A 105 10.30 1.80 -1.25
N LYS A 106 10.06 1.62 -2.55
CA LYS A 106 8.93 0.81 -3.04
C LYS A 106 9.25 -0.68 -3.19
N LEU A 107 10.48 -1.03 -3.59
CA LEU A 107 10.85 -2.41 -3.91
C LEU A 107 11.69 -3.03 -2.79
N THR A 108 12.94 -2.63 -2.65
CA THR A 108 13.84 -3.26 -1.67
C THR A 108 13.44 -2.97 -0.23
N GLY A 109 12.87 -1.80 0.06
CA GLY A 109 12.31 -1.50 1.38
C GLY A 109 11.12 -2.39 1.74
N TYR A 110 10.27 -2.73 0.77
CA TYR A 110 9.18 -3.69 1.00
C TYR A 110 9.73 -5.09 1.31
N VAL A 111 10.76 -5.53 0.58
CA VAL A 111 11.42 -6.81 0.84
C VAL A 111 12.07 -6.81 2.21
N GLU A 112 12.76 -5.73 2.61
CA GLU A 112 13.37 -5.59 3.96
C GLU A 112 12.31 -5.63 5.07
N VAL A 113 11.14 -5.01 4.88
CA VAL A 113 10.03 -5.13 5.84
C VAL A 113 9.60 -6.58 5.98
N VAL A 114 9.35 -7.29 4.87
CA VAL A 114 8.94 -8.70 4.90
C VAL A 114 10.01 -9.56 5.56
N HIS A 115 11.28 -9.36 5.20
CA HIS A 115 12.42 -10.04 5.83
C HIS A 115 12.45 -9.82 7.35
N THR A 116 12.31 -8.57 7.79
CA THR A 116 12.35 -8.22 9.22
C THR A 116 11.22 -8.87 10.01
N VAL A 117 10.00 -8.92 9.45
CA VAL A 117 8.85 -9.49 10.17
C VAL A 117 8.67 -10.98 9.98
N LEU A 118 9.49 -11.64 9.16
CA LEU A 118 9.35 -13.06 8.83
C LEU A 118 9.23 -13.98 10.08
N PRO A 119 10.03 -13.79 11.16
CA PRO A 119 9.90 -14.60 12.37
C PRO A 119 8.56 -14.41 13.11
N ARG A 120 7.81 -13.36 12.82
CA ARG A 120 6.53 -13.02 13.43
C ARG A 120 5.33 -13.45 12.59
N LEU A 121 5.55 -13.84 11.33
CA LEU A 121 4.50 -14.32 10.45
C LEU A 121 4.11 -15.75 10.81
N LYS A 122 2.81 -16.03 10.74
CA LYS A 122 2.25 -17.38 10.92
C LYS A 122 2.04 -18.03 9.55
N PRO A 123 1.98 -19.38 9.47
CA PRO A 123 1.65 -20.05 8.20
C PRO A 123 0.31 -19.62 7.58
N THR A 124 -0.59 -19.05 8.39
CA THR A 124 -1.90 -18.52 7.96
C THR A 124 -1.89 -17.04 7.61
N SER A 125 -0.76 -16.37 7.77
CA SER A 125 -0.65 -14.92 7.50
C SER A 125 -0.91 -14.58 6.04
N ALA A 126 -1.32 -13.33 5.81
CA ALA A 126 -1.51 -12.78 4.48
C ALA A 126 -0.82 -11.42 4.36
N ILE A 127 -0.16 -11.21 3.22
CA ILE A 127 0.55 -9.98 2.88
C ILE A 127 -0.13 -9.33 1.67
N VAL A 128 -0.40 -8.03 1.74
CA VAL A 128 -0.88 -7.24 0.59
C VAL A 128 0.09 -6.10 0.32
N LEU A 129 0.61 -6.08 -0.91
CA LEU A 129 1.48 -5.04 -1.42
C LEU A 129 0.68 -4.06 -2.27
N PHE A 130 0.92 -2.76 -2.13
CA PHE A 130 0.30 -1.79 -3.02
C PHE A 130 1.14 -1.63 -4.28
N GLY A 131 0.58 -1.98 -5.42
CA GLY A 131 1.08 -1.69 -6.75
C GLY A 131 0.57 -0.36 -7.26
N GLY A 132 0.04 -0.37 -8.47
CA GLY A 132 -0.61 0.76 -9.13
C GLY A 132 -0.72 0.57 -10.64
N LEU A 133 -1.71 1.23 -11.23
CA LEU A 133 -2.10 1.04 -12.61
C LEU A 133 -1.03 1.47 -13.63
N ALA A 134 -0.10 2.37 -13.27
CA ALA A 134 0.93 2.88 -14.19
C ALA A 134 1.77 1.78 -14.84
N LYS A 135 1.87 0.58 -14.25
CA LYS A 135 2.55 -0.59 -14.85
C LYS A 135 1.88 -1.07 -16.14
N ALA A 136 0.55 -1.01 -16.22
CA ALA A 136 -0.24 -1.42 -17.38
C ALA A 136 -0.61 -0.22 -18.27
N ARG A 137 -0.78 0.95 -17.68
CA ARG A 137 -1.17 2.18 -18.36
C ARG A 137 -0.27 3.35 -17.94
N PRO A 138 0.93 3.45 -18.53
CA PRO A 138 1.87 4.52 -18.23
C PRO A 138 1.33 5.87 -18.73
N TYR A 139 1.77 6.96 -18.10
CA TYR A 139 1.42 8.32 -18.45
C TYR A 139 2.67 9.22 -18.44
N MET A 140 2.55 10.43 -18.95
CA MET A 140 3.68 11.37 -19.00
C MET A 140 4.27 11.59 -17.60
N ASN A 141 5.59 11.54 -17.50
CA ASN A 141 6.36 11.67 -16.25
C ASN A 141 6.10 10.53 -15.22
N SER A 142 5.67 9.36 -15.67
CA SER A 142 5.47 8.19 -14.80
C SER A 142 6.60 7.18 -14.80
N THR A 143 7.78 7.49 -15.39
CA THR A 143 8.87 6.53 -15.59
C THR A 143 9.17 5.72 -14.32
N MET A 144 9.49 6.38 -13.21
CA MET A 144 9.83 5.67 -11.97
C MET A 144 8.63 5.04 -11.29
N ILE A 145 7.45 5.67 -11.35
CA ILE A 145 6.19 5.10 -10.85
C ILE A 145 5.84 3.82 -11.61
N THR A 146 6.00 3.81 -12.93
CA THR A 146 5.75 2.65 -13.79
C THR A 146 6.69 1.50 -13.44
N ILE A 147 8.01 1.77 -13.35
CA ILE A 147 9.03 0.77 -13.00
C ILE A 147 8.74 0.19 -11.61
N ALA A 148 8.51 1.04 -10.62
CA ALA A 148 8.23 0.61 -9.25
C ALA A 148 6.96 -0.25 -9.14
N ASN A 149 5.88 0.15 -9.81
CA ASN A 149 4.63 -0.62 -9.80
C ASN A 149 4.76 -1.95 -10.57
N ALA A 150 5.51 -1.99 -11.66
CA ALA A 150 5.82 -3.24 -12.38
C ALA A 150 6.69 -4.18 -11.51
N GLY A 151 7.68 -3.63 -10.81
CA GLY A 151 8.54 -4.37 -9.89
C GLY A 151 7.76 -5.02 -8.74
N ILE A 152 6.70 -4.39 -8.23
CA ILE A 152 5.85 -4.97 -7.17
C ILE A 152 5.23 -6.31 -7.61
N VAL A 153 4.86 -6.46 -8.89
CA VAL A 153 4.33 -7.74 -9.39
C VAL A 153 5.40 -8.84 -9.33
N GLY A 154 6.65 -8.51 -9.66
CA GLY A 154 7.78 -9.43 -9.52
C GLY A 154 8.04 -9.82 -8.05
N VAL A 155 8.08 -8.83 -7.15
CA VAL A 155 8.21 -9.07 -5.70
C VAL A 155 7.08 -9.94 -5.18
N MET A 156 5.84 -9.63 -5.50
CA MET A 156 4.67 -10.40 -5.11
C MET A 156 4.75 -11.86 -5.56
N ASN A 157 5.03 -12.09 -6.84
CA ASN A 157 5.11 -13.44 -7.41
C ASN A 157 6.19 -14.28 -6.72
N THR A 158 7.37 -13.71 -6.50
CA THR A 158 8.48 -14.40 -5.83
C THR A 158 8.12 -14.72 -4.38
N LEU A 159 7.65 -13.72 -3.63
CA LEU A 159 7.29 -13.93 -2.22
C LEU A 159 6.12 -14.90 -2.03
N ALA A 160 5.15 -14.95 -2.96
CA ALA A 160 4.04 -15.90 -2.93
C ALA A 160 4.51 -17.37 -3.04
N VAL A 161 5.65 -17.60 -3.68
CA VAL A 161 6.28 -18.94 -3.80
C VAL A 161 7.21 -19.21 -2.62
N GLU A 162 8.11 -18.27 -2.30
CA GLU A 162 9.14 -18.46 -1.27
C GLU A 162 8.56 -18.56 0.14
N LEU A 163 7.46 -17.85 0.42
CA LEU A 163 6.87 -17.80 1.76
C LEU A 163 5.69 -18.78 1.95
N ALA A 164 5.37 -19.60 0.95
CA ALA A 164 4.25 -20.54 1.07
C ALA A 164 4.35 -21.35 2.38
N PRO A 165 3.24 -21.52 3.14
CA PRO A 165 1.85 -21.26 2.78
C PRO A 165 1.34 -19.82 3.10
N ILE A 166 2.19 -18.90 3.53
CA ILE A 166 1.84 -17.48 3.67
C ILE A 166 1.43 -16.94 2.30
N ARG A 167 0.30 -16.25 2.24
CA ARG A 167 -0.22 -15.70 0.98
C ARG A 167 0.30 -14.29 0.74
N VAL A 168 0.73 -14.01 -0.47
CA VAL A 168 1.20 -12.69 -0.87
C VAL A 168 0.46 -12.25 -2.13
N ASN A 169 -0.24 -11.13 -2.06
CA ASN A 169 -0.98 -10.56 -3.16
C ASN A 169 -0.64 -9.07 -3.31
N SER A 170 -1.08 -8.47 -4.41
CA SER A 170 -1.02 -7.01 -4.55
C SER A 170 -2.37 -6.42 -4.95
N VAL A 171 -2.59 -5.16 -4.54
CA VAL A 171 -3.67 -4.34 -5.04
C VAL A 171 -3.07 -3.23 -5.90
N SER A 172 -3.65 -3.02 -7.07
CA SER A 172 -3.21 -1.99 -8.03
C SER A 172 -4.34 -0.97 -8.26
N PRO A 173 -4.41 0.08 -7.44
CA PRO A 173 -5.39 1.13 -7.62
C PRO A 173 -5.20 1.86 -8.95
N GLY A 174 -6.32 2.22 -9.58
CA GLY A 174 -6.38 3.29 -10.56
C GLY A 174 -6.32 4.67 -9.91
N MET A 175 -7.05 5.60 -10.47
CA MET A 175 -7.28 6.90 -9.84
C MET A 175 -8.33 6.75 -8.75
N VAL A 176 -7.94 7.01 -7.50
CA VAL A 176 -8.84 6.94 -6.33
C VAL A 176 -9.40 8.34 -6.07
N GLY A 177 -10.63 8.57 -6.52
CA GLY A 177 -11.20 9.91 -6.67
C GLY A 177 -11.35 10.70 -5.37
N ASP A 178 -11.72 10.03 -4.28
CA ASP A 178 -11.90 10.59 -2.93
C ASP A 178 -10.65 10.46 -2.05
N SER A 179 -9.48 10.15 -2.63
CA SER A 179 -8.24 10.15 -1.85
C SER A 179 -7.80 11.58 -1.52
N PRO A 180 -7.11 11.81 -0.37
CA PRO A 180 -6.64 13.14 0.02
C PRO A 180 -5.81 13.86 -1.05
N LYS A 181 -5.10 13.10 -1.87
CA LYS A 181 -4.34 13.63 -3.02
C LYS A 181 -5.25 14.27 -4.06
N TRP A 182 -6.30 13.56 -4.47
CA TRP A 182 -7.18 14.02 -5.54
C TRP A 182 -8.20 15.04 -5.05
N GLU A 183 -8.62 14.98 -3.80
CA GLU A 183 -9.41 16.05 -3.16
C GLU A 183 -8.61 17.37 -3.12
N ALA A 184 -7.34 17.31 -2.69
CA ALA A 184 -6.46 18.46 -2.70
C ALA A 184 -6.15 18.97 -4.13
N ALA A 185 -6.09 18.10 -5.14
CA ALA A 185 -5.92 18.50 -6.53
C ALA A 185 -7.20 19.15 -7.09
N ALA A 186 -8.38 18.61 -6.76
CA ALA A 186 -9.66 19.16 -7.17
C ALA A 186 -9.86 20.58 -6.63
N SER A 187 -9.52 20.85 -5.37
CA SER A 187 -9.57 22.19 -4.78
C SER A 187 -8.60 23.18 -5.42
N LYS A 188 -7.57 22.70 -6.12
CA LYS A 188 -6.60 23.50 -6.89
C LYS A 188 -6.89 23.55 -8.39
N GLY A 189 -8.11 23.21 -8.81
CA GLY A 189 -8.57 23.33 -10.20
C GLY A 189 -8.43 22.08 -11.05
N ALA A 190 -8.04 20.92 -10.51
CA ALA A 190 -7.95 19.68 -11.27
C ALA A 190 -9.31 18.99 -11.53
N LYS A 191 -10.44 19.59 -11.09
CA LYS A 191 -11.77 18.99 -11.27
C LYS A 191 -12.10 18.63 -12.73
N PRO A 192 -11.85 19.48 -13.76
CA PRO A 192 -12.11 19.10 -15.15
C PRO A 192 -11.32 17.87 -15.62
N PHE A 193 -10.09 17.71 -15.14
CA PHE A 193 -9.28 16.52 -15.41
C PHE A 193 -9.89 15.27 -14.76
N ILE A 194 -10.33 15.37 -13.49
CA ILE A 194 -10.98 14.29 -12.76
C ILE A 194 -12.26 13.86 -13.47
N ASP A 195 -13.09 14.82 -13.88
CA ASP A 195 -14.34 14.56 -14.61
C ASP A 195 -14.07 13.86 -15.95
N ALA A 196 -13.05 14.31 -16.69
CA ALA A 196 -12.63 13.67 -17.94
C ALA A 196 -12.13 12.23 -17.73
N MET A 197 -11.38 11.97 -16.66
CA MET A 197 -10.93 10.64 -16.32
C MET A 197 -12.11 9.73 -15.91
N THR A 198 -13.06 10.27 -15.15
CA THR A 198 -14.30 9.57 -14.79
C THR A 198 -15.09 9.17 -16.03
N ALA A 199 -15.27 10.07 -16.97
CA ALA A 199 -15.99 9.81 -18.21
C ALA A 199 -15.33 8.75 -19.11
N LYS A 200 -13.99 8.67 -19.10
CA LYS A 200 -13.22 7.65 -19.81
C LYS A 200 -13.27 6.27 -19.13
N THR A 201 -13.40 6.22 -17.81
CA THR A 201 -13.45 4.96 -17.07
C THR A 201 -14.69 4.16 -17.50
N PRO A 202 -14.57 2.88 -17.89
CA PRO A 202 -15.70 2.07 -18.34
C PRO A 202 -16.84 2.01 -17.32
N ALA A 203 -16.53 1.85 -16.03
CA ALA A 203 -17.52 1.85 -14.96
C ALA A 203 -18.19 3.21 -14.69
N LYS A 204 -17.75 4.29 -15.37
CA LYS A 204 -18.27 5.67 -15.24
C LYS A 204 -18.15 6.27 -13.85
N HIS A 205 -17.31 5.72 -13.02
CA HIS A 205 -16.85 6.27 -11.75
C HIS A 205 -15.39 5.92 -11.51
N LEU A 206 -14.70 6.71 -10.71
CA LEU A 206 -13.37 6.40 -10.22
C LEU A 206 -13.48 5.49 -8.99
N ALA A 207 -12.45 4.68 -8.76
CA ALA A 207 -12.36 3.94 -7.50
C ALA A 207 -12.41 4.91 -6.31
N THR A 208 -12.99 4.45 -5.21
CA THR A 208 -13.02 5.15 -3.93
C THR A 208 -12.03 4.51 -2.96
N VAL A 209 -11.71 5.22 -1.88
CA VAL A 209 -10.91 4.66 -0.77
C VAL A 209 -11.58 3.41 -0.21
N SER A 210 -12.92 3.39 -0.13
CA SER A 210 -13.68 2.21 0.32
C SER A 210 -13.46 1.00 -0.60
N ASP A 211 -13.53 1.18 -1.92
CA ASP A 211 -13.30 0.10 -2.89
C ASP A 211 -11.90 -0.52 -2.73
N ILE A 212 -10.89 0.32 -2.44
CA ILE A 212 -9.54 -0.17 -2.19
C ILE A 212 -9.46 -0.95 -0.87
N ILE A 213 -10.12 -0.49 0.18
CA ILE A 213 -10.16 -1.19 1.48
C ILE A 213 -10.83 -2.55 1.33
N ASP A 214 -11.96 -2.62 0.63
CA ASP A 214 -12.70 -3.86 0.39
C ASP A 214 -11.84 -4.86 -0.40
N ALA A 215 -11.11 -4.40 -1.43
CA ALA A 215 -10.17 -5.21 -2.18
C ALA A 215 -9.01 -5.74 -1.31
N VAL A 216 -8.43 -4.90 -0.45
CA VAL A 216 -7.39 -5.32 0.50
C VAL A 216 -7.94 -6.37 1.45
N PHE A 217 -9.11 -6.16 2.05
CA PHE A 217 -9.70 -7.12 2.97
C PHE A 217 -10.06 -8.43 2.28
N PHE A 218 -10.55 -8.39 1.03
CA PHE A 218 -10.74 -9.60 0.22
C PHE A 218 -9.44 -10.38 0.04
N LEU A 219 -8.35 -9.73 -0.32
CA LEU A 219 -7.03 -10.38 -0.52
C LEU A 219 -6.47 -10.94 0.79
N LEU A 220 -6.70 -10.27 1.92
CA LEU A 220 -6.27 -10.74 3.23
C LEU A 220 -7.06 -11.97 3.71
N ASP A 221 -8.35 -12.07 3.42
CA ASP A 221 -9.24 -13.10 3.95
C ASP A 221 -9.40 -14.32 3.03
N ASN A 222 -9.38 -14.14 1.71
CA ASN A 222 -9.62 -15.22 0.77
C ASN A 222 -8.43 -16.19 0.68
N ARG A 223 -8.59 -17.39 1.24
CA ARG A 223 -7.53 -18.39 1.36
C ARG A 223 -7.07 -19.00 0.03
N SER A 224 -7.86 -18.88 -1.02
CA SER A 224 -7.55 -19.45 -2.34
C SER A 224 -6.89 -18.44 -3.29
N VAL A 225 -6.69 -17.18 -2.85
CA VAL A 225 -6.03 -16.14 -3.65
C VAL A 225 -4.59 -15.96 -3.14
N ASN A 226 -3.62 -16.31 -3.98
CA ASN A 226 -2.19 -16.13 -3.75
C ASN A 226 -1.48 -15.80 -5.06
N GLY A 227 -0.54 -14.86 -5.05
CA GLY A 227 0.18 -14.43 -6.23
C GLY A 227 -0.70 -13.64 -7.22
N HIS A 228 -1.76 -12.97 -6.74
CA HIS A 228 -2.68 -12.21 -7.60
C HIS A 228 -2.50 -10.70 -7.41
N ASP A 229 -2.40 -10.00 -8.54
CA ASP A 229 -2.41 -8.53 -8.57
C ASP A 229 -3.80 -8.03 -8.98
N LEU A 230 -4.55 -7.54 -8.01
CA LEU A 230 -5.94 -7.10 -8.19
C LEU A 230 -5.99 -5.64 -8.62
N ALA A 231 -6.38 -5.38 -9.86
CA ALA A 231 -6.67 -4.04 -10.34
C ALA A 231 -8.01 -3.53 -9.80
N VAL A 232 -8.01 -2.33 -9.23
CA VAL A 232 -9.21 -1.63 -8.74
C VAL A 232 -9.25 -0.27 -9.40
N ASP A 233 -9.78 -0.21 -10.62
CA ASP A 233 -9.64 0.94 -11.52
C ASP A 233 -10.89 1.23 -12.37
N GLY A 234 -12.01 0.54 -12.11
CA GLY A 234 -13.23 0.68 -12.90
C GLY A 234 -13.08 0.25 -14.37
N GLY A 235 -12.05 -0.55 -14.68
CA GLY A 235 -11.74 -0.99 -16.04
C GLY A 235 -10.90 0.01 -16.84
N PHE A 236 -10.34 1.04 -16.20
CA PHE A 236 -9.58 2.08 -16.89
C PHE A 236 -8.35 1.56 -17.65
N GLN A 237 -7.75 0.45 -17.20
CA GLN A 237 -6.63 -0.18 -17.91
C GLN A 237 -6.99 -0.73 -19.30
N LEU A 238 -8.27 -0.88 -19.62
CA LEU A 238 -8.75 -1.48 -20.87
C LEU A 238 -9.03 -0.44 -21.98
N VAL A 239 -8.94 0.88 -21.66
CA VAL A 239 -9.33 1.98 -22.57
C VAL A 239 -8.26 3.04 -22.73
#